data_bd64294da39e4a57904d2c79fc3f0df7
#
_entry.id   bd64294da39e4a57904d2c79fc3f0df7
#
_cell.length_a   1.000
_cell.length_b   1.000
_cell.length_c   1.000
_cell.angle_alpha   90.00
_cell.angle_beta   90.00
_cell.angle_gamma   90.00
#
_symmetry.space_group_name_H-M   'P 1'
#
loop_
_entity.id
_entity.type
_entity.pdbx_description
1 polymer ?
#
loop_
_entity_poly.entity_id
_entity_poly.type
_entity_poly.pdbx_seq_one_letter_code
_entity_poly.pdbx_strand_id
1 'polypeptide(L)'
;MMNLMYITKHPVIAQIAEEAGVDWIFVDMEFIGKDVRQSGLDTVQNHHTVDDVRSIKVAVKKAKVLVRVNPIHDTMPDYVSSEDEINGVIEAGADIIMLPFFKTVIEVERFVKAVNGRAKCCLLLETPESVAILEDIPGIDMIHLGLNDMHLALGMKFMFELLANGSVDKWTNFIKEKSIPFGFGGIAALDGGAVPGRMILKEHYRLGSQQVILCRSFFN
;
A
#
# COMPACT_ATOMS: atom_id res chain seq x y z
N MET A 1 17.86 -4.12 3.36
CA MET A 1 17.55 -2.71 3.72
C MET A 1 16.02 -2.59 3.64
N MET A 2 15.38 -1.83 4.54
CA MET A 2 13.92 -1.65 4.55
C MET A 2 13.57 -0.34 3.85
N ASN A 3 12.66 -0.39 2.88
CA ASN A 3 12.14 0.80 2.22
C ASN A 3 11.08 1.48 3.10
N LEU A 4 11.26 2.76 3.39
CA LEU A 4 10.34 3.58 4.16
C LEU A 4 9.37 4.29 3.21
N MET A 5 8.07 4.20 3.47
CA MET A 5 7.02 4.86 2.71
C MET A 5 6.38 5.98 3.52
N TYR A 6 6.23 7.15 2.94
CA TYR A 6 5.59 8.30 3.58
C TYR A 6 4.44 8.85 2.74
N ILE A 7 3.25 8.95 3.34
CA ILE A 7 2.04 9.39 2.63
C ILE A 7 1.97 10.92 2.65
N THR A 8 2.03 11.54 1.49
CA THR A 8 1.80 12.98 1.33
C THR A 8 1.45 13.35 -0.11
N LYS A 9 0.70 14.45 -0.29
CA LYS A 9 0.46 15.12 -1.57
C LYS A 9 1.21 16.44 -1.70
N HIS A 10 1.91 16.86 -0.64
CA HIS A 10 2.59 18.14 -0.58
C HIS A 10 4.04 18.04 -1.04
N PRO A 11 4.44 18.70 -2.16
CA PRO A 11 5.79 18.59 -2.73
C PRO A 11 6.90 18.95 -1.75
N VAL A 12 6.72 20.00 -0.92
CA VAL A 12 7.71 20.42 0.07
C VAL A 12 7.89 19.36 1.15
N ILE A 13 6.81 18.73 1.62
CA ILE A 13 6.88 17.65 2.61
C ILE A 13 7.57 16.43 2.00
N ALA A 14 7.29 16.12 0.72
CA ALA A 14 7.93 15.01 0.02
C ALA A 14 9.46 15.21 -0.09
N GLN A 15 9.92 16.44 -0.37
CA GLN A 15 11.35 16.77 -0.37
C GLN A 15 11.99 16.59 1.01
N ILE A 16 11.35 17.09 2.08
CA ILE A 16 11.83 16.91 3.45
C ILE A 16 11.90 15.42 3.82
N ALA A 17 10.87 14.64 3.46
CA ALA A 17 10.85 13.20 3.70
C ALA A 17 11.97 12.48 2.94
N GLU A 18 12.21 12.83 1.68
CA GLU A 18 13.32 12.28 0.89
C GLU A 18 14.67 12.61 1.51
N GLU A 19 14.88 13.86 1.94
CA GLU A 19 16.12 14.29 2.62
C GLU A 19 16.32 13.56 3.96
N ALA A 20 15.23 13.23 4.65
CA ALA A 20 15.25 12.42 5.87
C ALA A 20 15.49 10.91 5.61
N GLY A 21 15.58 10.48 4.36
CA GLY A 21 15.90 9.10 3.98
C GLY A 21 14.66 8.22 3.71
N VAL A 22 13.51 8.81 3.42
CA VAL A 22 12.34 8.08 2.93
C VAL A 22 12.59 7.62 1.49
N ASP A 23 12.33 6.35 1.21
CA ASP A 23 12.60 5.72 -0.08
C ASP A 23 11.46 5.92 -1.08
N TRP A 24 10.20 5.93 -0.59
CA TRP A 24 9.02 6.04 -1.45
C TRP A 24 8.03 7.08 -0.90
N ILE A 25 7.64 8.02 -1.75
CA ILE A 25 6.55 8.93 -1.47
C ILE A 25 5.25 8.27 -1.94
N PHE A 26 4.32 8.11 -1.01
CA PHE A 26 3.07 7.39 -1.23
C PHE A 26 1.95 8.41 -1.49
N VAL A 27 1.41 8.40 -2.71
CA VAL A 27 0.22 9.17 -3.11
C VAL A 27 -0.99 8.25 -3.05
N ASP A 28 -1.94 8.54 -2.18
CA ASP A 28 -3.09 7.69 -1.90
C ASP A 28 -4.35 8.22 -2.61
N MET A 29 -4.70 7.62 -3.74
CA MET A 29 -5.86 7.95 -4.55
C MET A 29 -7.05 6.99 -4.32
N GLU A 30 -6.91 6.03 -3.39
CA GLU A 30 -8.00 5.12 -3.08
C GLU A 30 -9.15 5.84 -2.39
N PHE A 31 -10.32 5.83 -3.03
CA PHE A 31 -11.55 6.40 -2.50
C PHE A 31 -12.76 5.48 -2.63
N ILE A 32 -12.91 4.78 -3.75
CA ILE A 32 -14.07 3.94 -4.06
C ILE A 32 -14.30 2.90 -2.98
N GLY A 33 -15.46 2.99 -2.30
CA GLY A 33 -15.90 2.08 -1.23
C GLY A 33 -15.14 2.21 0.10
N LYS A 34 -14.12 3.07 0.19
CA LYS A 34 -13.34 3.25 1.42
C LYS A 34 -14.13 3.99 2.50
N ASP A 35 -14.93 4.96 2.11
CA ASP A 35 -15.85 5.70 2.96
C ASP A 35 -16.84 4.79 3.70
N VAL A 36 -17.37 3.78 3.00
CA VAL A 36 -18.30 2.80 3.58
C VAL A 36 -17.55 1.84 4.53
N ARG A 37 -16.39 1.32 4.12
CA ARG A 37 -15.62 0.34 4.91
C ARG A 37 -15.03 0.92 6.19
N GLN A 38 -14.65 2.20 6.16
CA GLN A 38 -13.98 2.89 7.26
C GLN A 38 -14.90 3.91 7.96
N SER A 39 -16.21 3.87 7.71
CA SER A 39 -17.18 4.74 8.36
C SER A 39 -17.15 4.54 9.89
N GLY A 40 -17.02 5.65 10.64
CA GLY A 40 -16.96 5.63 12.10
C GLY A 40 -15.61 5.24 12.70
N LEU A 41 -14.58 4.99 11.88
CA LEU A 41 -13.22 4.73 12.35
C LEU A 41 -12.36 6.02 12.33
N ASP A 42 -11.42 6.13 13.26
CA ASP A 42 -10.40 7.20 13.25
C ASP A 42 -9.32 6.92 12.18
N THR A 43 -9.72 6.94 10.92
CA THR A 43 -8.84 6.77 9.76
C THR A 43 -8.79 8.05 8.94
N VAL A 44 -7.60 8.38 8.41
CA VAL A 44 -7.47 9.50 7.45
C VAL A 44 -7.87 8.98 6.08
N GLN A 45 -8.91 9.61 5.50
CA GLN A 45 -9.24 9.44 4.10
C GLN A 45 -8.49 10.50 3.29
N ASN A 46 -7.58 10.06 2.44
CA ASN A 46 -6.86 10.96 1.54
C ASN A 46 -7.68 11.17 0.27
N HIS A 47 -7.59 12.39 -0.28
CA HIS A 47 -8.16 12.74 -1.57
C HIS A 47 -7.01 13.27 -2.44
N HIS A 48 -6.10 12.38 -2.80
CA HIS A 48 -5.02 12.73 -3.71
C HIS A 48 -5.47 12.52 -5.17
N THR A 49 -4.83 13.24 -6.08
CA THR A 49 -5.20 13.28 -7.50
C THR A 49 -4.01 12.95 -8.39
N VAL A 50 -4.25 12.73 -9.68
CA VAL A 50 -3.18 12.57 -10.69
C VAL A 50 -2.25 13.79 -10.75
N ASP A 51 -2.79 15.01 -10.52
CA ASP A 51 -1.98 16.23 -10.48
C ASP A 51 -1.05 16.28 -9.25
N ASP A 52 -1.49 15.70 -8.12
CA ASP A 52 -0.61 15.52 -6.95
C ASP A 52 0.54 14.55 -7.29
N VAL A 53 0.28 13.44 -8.01
CA VAL A 53 1.33 12.53 -8.48
C VAL A 53 2.37 13.27 -9.31
N ARG A 54 1.93 14.07 -10.29
CA ARG A 54 2.81 14.87 -11.16
C ARG A 54 3.65 15.86 -10.34
N SER A 55 3.01 16.55 -9.40
CA SER A 55 3.65 17.55 -8.54
C SER A 55 4.73 16.91 -7.63
N ILE A 56 4.42 15.76 -7.05
CA ILE A 56 5.37 14.99 -6.23
C ILE A 56 6.54 14.49 -7.09
N LYS A 57 6.26 13.95 -8.29
CA LYS A 57 7.32 13.42 -9.18
C LYS A 57 8.33 14.49 -9.60
N VAL A 58 7.85 15.70 -9.82
CA VAL A 58 8.73 16.84 -10.15
C VAL A 58 9.57 17.28 -8.93
N ALA A 59 9.03 17.15 -7.72
CA ALA A 59 9.67 17.61 -6.50
C ALA A 59 10.80 16.68 -6.00
N VAL A 60 10.60 15.36 -6.08
CA VAL A 60 11.56 14.38 -5.57
C VAL A 60 12.61 14.02 -6.61
N LYS A 61 13.83 13.68 -6.17
CA LYS A 61 14.96 13.36 -7.05
C LYS A 61 15.42 11.90 -6.97
N LYS A 62 15.27 11.28 -5.81
CA LYS A 62 15.75 9.93 -5.50
C LYS A 62 14.61 9.01 -5.10
N ALA A 63 13.66 9.51 -4.30
CA ALA A 63 12.53 8.73 -3.84
C ALA A 63 11.66 8.32 -5.02
N LYS A 64 11.15 7.09 -4.98
CA LYS A 64 10.15 6.61 -5.93
C LYS A 64 8.78 7.13 -5.56
N VAL A 65 7.93 7.30 -6.55
CA VAL A 65 6.52 7.65 -6.35
C VAL A 65 5.69 6.38 -6.43
N LEU A 66 5.12 5.98 -5.29
CA LEU A 66 4.15 4.91 -5.19
C LEU A 66 2.75 5.51 -5.20
N VAL A 67 1.87 5.01 -6.05
CA VAL A 67 0.47 5.44 -6.14
C VAL A 67 -0.45 4.28 -5.83
N ARG A 68 -1.30 4.43 -4.80
CA ARG A 68 -2.42 3.51 -4.58
C ARG A 68 -3.59 4.03 -5.38
N VAL A 69 -3.99 3.27 -6.40
CA VAL A 69 -5.15 3.52 -7.24
C VAL A 69 -6.43 3.02 -6.56
N ASN A 70 -7.58 3.21 -7.16
CA ASN A 70 -8.83 2.61 -6.69
C ASN A 70 -8.84 1.08 -6.92
N PRO A 71 -9.69 0.31 -6.19
CA PRO A 71 -10.00 -1.07 -6.54
C PRO A 71 -10.44 -1.18 -8.01
N ILE A 72 -10.24 -2.33 -8.64
CA ILE A 72 -10.63 -2.53 -10.05
C ILE A 72 -12.11 -2.20 -10.25
N HIS A 73 -12.39 -1.33 -11.19
CA HIS A 73 -13.73 -0.83 -11.51
C HIS A 73 -13.84 -0.48 -13.00
N ASP A 74 -15.06 -0.43 -13.47
CA ASP A 74 -15.40 0.13 -14.78
C ASP A 74 -15.70 1.63 -14.64
N THR A 75 -15.88 2.32 -15.77
CA THR A 75 -16.23 3.74 -15.77
C THR A 75 -17.54 3.98 -15.00
N MET A 76 -17.51 4.93 -14.08
CA MET A 76 -18.62 5.39 -13.27
C MET A 76 -18.81 6.91 -13.45
N PRO A 77 -19.96 7.50 -13.01
CA PRO A 77 -20.21 8.94 -13.23
C PRO A 77 -19.07 9.87 -12.77
N ASP A 78 -18.41 9.53 -11.65
CA ASP A 78 -17.37 10.36 -11.05
C ASP A 78 -15.94 9.76 -11.19
N TYR A 79 -15.80 8.60 -11.86
CA TYR A 79 -14.53 7.89 -11.99
C TYR A 79 -14.36 7.36 -13.41
N VAL A 80 -13.18 7.59 -13.99
CA VAL A 80 -12.74 6.93 -15.23
C VAL A 80 -12.54 5.43 -14.97
N SER A 81 -12.36 4.63 -16.02
CA SER A 81 -12.04 3.20 -15.85
C SER A 81 -10.71 3.00 -15.11
N SER A 82 -10.51 1.83 -14.48
CA SER A 82 -9.23 1.48 -13.87
C SER A 82 -8.07 1.57 -14.86
N GLU A 83 -8.28 1.23 -16.12
CA GLU A 83 -7.27 1.33 -17.17
C GLU A 83 -6.86 2.78 -17.42
N ASP A 84 -7.82 3.71 -17.50
CA ASP A 84 -7.56 5.13 -17.69
C ASP A 84 -6.93 5.76 -16.45
N GLU A 85 -7.36 5.39 -15.24
CA GLU A 85 -6.74 5.81 -13.99
C GLU A 85 -5.27 5.37 -13.93
N ILE A 86 -4.99 4.09 -14.18
CA ILE A 86 -3.63 3.53 -14.19
C ILE A 86 -2.77 4.21 -15.26
N ASN A 87 -3.31 4.42 -16.46
CA ASN A 87 -2.61 5.15 -17.52
C ASN A 87 -2.25 6.58 -17.08
N GLY A 88 -3.21 7.31 -16.51
CA GLY A 88 -3.03 8.68 -16.05
C GLY A 88 -1.95 8.81 -14.97
N VAL A 89 -1.90 7.89 -13.99
CA VAL A 89 -0.87 7.94 -12.93
C VAL A 89 0.51 7.56 -13.45
N ILE A 90 0.60 6.62 -14.40
CA ILE A 90 1.88 6.27 -15.06
C ILE A 90 2.42 7.45 -15.86
N GLU A 91 1.57 8.11 -16.64
CA GLU A 91 1.93 9.33 -17.40
C GLU A 91 2.31 10.50 -16.49
N ALA A 92 1.72 10.56 -15.28
CA ALA A 92 2.11 11.53 -14.27
C ALA A 92 3.45 11.21 -13.60
N GLY A 93 4.02 10.03 -13.83
CA GLY A 93 5.35 9.62 -13.38
C GLY A 93 5.39 8.69 -12.17
N ALA A 94 4.33 7.93 -11.92
CA ALA A 94 4.33 6.89 -10.90
C ALA A 94 5.36 5.80 -11.23
N ASP A 95 6.18 5.43 -10.26
CA ASP A 95 7.18 4.36 -10.39
C ASP A 95 6.62 3.00 -9.94
N ILE A 96 5.67 3.02 -9.00
CA ILE A 96 5.03 1.85 -8.40
C ILE A 96 3.53 2.10 -8.33
N ILE A 97 2.73 1.17 -8.83
CA ILE A 97 1.27 1.21 -8.71
C ILE A 97 0.84 0.15 -7.70
N MET A 98 0.04 0.54 -6.71
CA MET A 98 -0.50 -0.35 -5.70
C MET A 98 -1.98 -0.58 -5.94
N LEU A 99 -2.37 -1.85 -6.15
CA LEU A 99 -3.76 -2.28 -6.26
C LEU A 99 -4.31 -2.63 -4.88
N PRO A 100 -5.30 -1.90 -4.35
CA PRO A 100 -5.99 -2.23 -3.10
C PRO A 100 -7.16 -3.17 -3.33
N PHE A 101 -7.66 -3.77 -2.27
CA PHE A 101 -8.97 -4.40 -2.09
C PHE A 101 -9.41 -5.38 -3.20
N PHE A 102 -8.45 -6.03 -3.86
CA PHE A 102 -8.73 -7.08 -4.84
C PHE A 102 -9.19 -8.37 -4.15
N LYS A 103 -10.01 -9.17 -4.86
CA LYS A 103 -10.63 -10.40 -4.35
C LYS A 103 -10.49 -11.58 -5.30
N THR A 104 -10.18 -11.32 -6.56
CA THR A 104 -10.14 -12.32 -7.62
C THR A 104 -8.85 -12.24 -8.43
N VAL A 105 -8.45 -13.38 -9.01
CA VAL A 105 -7.30 -13.43 -9.94
C VAL A 105 -7.55 -12.55 -11.16
N ILE A 106 -8.80 -12.48 -11.64
CA ILE A 106 -9.19 -11.67 -12.81
C ILE A 106 -8.91 -10.18 -12.57
N GLU A 107 -9.19 -9.66 -11.36
CA GLU A 107 -8.86 -8.27 -11.02
C GLU A 107 -7.35 -8.02 -11.05
N VAL A 108 -6.56 -8.97 -10.56
CA VAL A 108 -5.09 -8.87 -10.59
C VAL A 108 -4.55 -8.94 -12.01
N GLU A 109 -5.07 -9.84 -12.85
CA GLU A 109 -4.70 -9.94 -14.27
C GLU A 109 -5.05 -8.65 -15.03
N ARG A 110 -6.24 -8.08 -14.79
CA ARG A 110 -6.66 -6.81 -15.36
C ARG A 110 -5.72 -5.68 -14.97
N PHE A 111 -5.35 -5.61 -13.69
CA PHE A 111 -4.37 -4.67 -13.16
C PHE A 111 -3.00 -4.80 -13.84
N VAL A 112 -2.42 -6.00 -13.83
CA VAL A 112 -1.11 -6.26 -14.43
C VAL A 112 -1.10 -5.93 -15.91
N LYS A 113 -2.17 -6.29 -16.63
CA LYS A 113 -2.35 -5.96 -18.06
C LYS A 113 -2.42 -4.44 -18.28
N ALA A 114 -3.14 -3.70 -17.44
CA ALA A 114 -3.23 -2.24 -17.53
C ALA A 114 -1.88 -1.55 -17.26
N VAL A 115 -1.12 -2.02 -16.27
CA VAL A 115 0.24 -1.51 -16.01
C VAL A 115 1.20 -1.84 -17.14
N ASN A 116 1.09 -3.03 -17.75
CA ASN A 116 1.84 -3.49 -18.92
C ASN A 116 3.37 -3.25 -18.83
N GLY A 117 3.96 -3.52 -17.66
CA GLY A 117 5.39 -3.38 -17.42
C GLY A 117 5.95 -1.95 -17.41
N ARG A 118 5.08 -0.93 -17.50
CA ARG A 118 5.48 0.49 -17.51
C ARG A 118 5.83 1.03 -16.11
N ALA A 119 5.35 0.37 -15.06
CA ALA A 119 5.65 0.64 -13.66
C ALA A 119 5.73 -0.68 -12.89
N LYS A 120 6.16 -0.64 -11.63
CA LYS A 120 6.16 -1.81 -10.76
C LYS A 120 4.75 -2.10 -10.22
N CYS A 121 4.36 -3.37 -10.20
CA CYS A 121 3.09 -3.84 -9.66
C CYS A 121 3.25 -4.21 -8.17
N CYS A 122 2.53 -3.50 -7.30
CA CYS A 122 2.39 -3.81 -5.88
C CYS A 122 0.95 -4.25 -5.60
N LEU A 123 0.75 -5.37 -4.92
CA LEU A 123 -0.58 -5.77 -4.45
C LEU A 123 -0.72 -5.46 -2.95
N LEU A 124 -1.84 -4.84 -2.57
CA LEU A 124 -2.19 -4.64 -1.16
C LEU A 124 -3.08 -5.79 -0.69
N LEU A 125 -2.47 -6.76 0.00
CA LEU A 125 -3.14 -7.95 0.52
C LEU A 125 -3.89 -7.60 1.82
N GLU A 126 -5.18 -7.33 1.72
CA GLU A 126 -5.96 -6.77 2.85
C GLU A 126 -7.38 -7.33 3.00
N THR A 127 -7.70 -8.39 2.24
CA THR A 127 -8.98 -9.11 2.33
C THR A 127 -8.75 -10.61 2.50
N PRO A 128 -9.65 -11.35 3.17
CA PRO A 128 -9.55 -12.81 3.24
C PRO A 128 -9.54 -13.48 1.86
N GLU A 129 -10.30 -12.92 0.90
CA GLU A 129 -10.37 -13.41 -0.47
C GLU A 129 -9.03 -13.25 -1.19
N SER A 130 -8.31 -12.14 -0.98
CA SER A 130 -6.99 -11.92 -1.58
C SER A 130 -5.96 -12.92 -1.07
N VAL A 131 -6.08 -13.37 0.19
CA VAL A 131 -5.24 -14.45 0.74
C VAL A 131 -5.60 -15.80 0.09
N ALA A 132 -6.89 -16.07 -0.13
CA ALA A 132 -7.34 -17.34 -0.70
C ALA A 132 -6.84 -17.59 -2.13
N ILE A 133 -6.60 -16.51 -2.89
CA ILE A 133 -6.10 -16.59 -4.28
C ILE A 133 -4.60 -16.40 -4.41
N LEU A 134 -3.86 -16.30 -3.31
CA LEU A 134 -2.43 -15.95 -3.31
C LEU A 134 -1.57 -16.92 -4.13
N GLU A 135 -1.97 -18.19 -4.24
CA GLU A 135 -1.29 -19.22 -5.04
C GLU A 135 -1.40 -18.95 -6.54
N ASP A 136 -2.52 -18.43 -6.99
CA ASP A 136 -2.89 -18.26 -8.40
C ASP A 136 -2.54 -16.86 -8.94
N ILE A 137 -2.01 -15.96 -8.10
CA ILE A 137 -1.65 -14.60 -8.50
C ILE A 137 -0.55 -14.63 -9.57
N PRO A 138 -0.74 -13.92 -10.72
CA PRO A 138 0.29 -13.80 -11.74
C PRO A 138 1.53 -13.08 -11.22
N GLY A 139 2.62 -13.17 -11.97
CA GLY A 139 3.88 -12.52 -11.60
C GLY A 139 3.73 -11.02 -11.35
N ILE A 140 4.05 -10.61 -10.13
CA ILE A 140 4.01 -9.24 -9.64
C ILE A 140 5.35 -8.89 -9.00
N ASP A 141 5.62 -7.60 -8.81
CA ASP A 141 6.91 -7.15 -8.29
C ASP A 141 6.99 -7.17 -6.76
N MET A 142 5.88 -6.95 -6.04
CA MET A 142 5.86 -6.89 -4.59
C MET A 142 4.45 -7.03 -3.99
N ILE A 143 4.40 -7.37 -2.70
CA ILE A 143 3.17 -7.42 -1.90
C ILE A 143 3.32 -6.53 -0.66
N HIS A 144 2.26 -5.80 -0.30
CA HIS A 144 2.12 -5.17 1.01
C HIS A 144 0.89 -5.72 1.73
N LEU A 145 1.04 -6.15 2.98
CA LEU A 145 -0.09 -6.65 3.77
C LEU A 145 -0.77 -5.49 4.50
N GLY A 146 -2.03 -5.24 4.19
CA GLY A 146 -2.87 -4.23 4.79
C GLY A 146 -3.54 -4.74 6.06
N LEU A 147 -2.85 -4.67 7.21
CA LEU A 147 -3.35 -5.25 8.47
C LEU A 147 -4.64 -4.58 8.97
N ASN A 148 -4.86 -3.30 8.62
CA ASN A 148 -6.04 -2.58 9.09
C ASN A 148 -7.35 -3.12 8.48
N ASP A 149 -7.44 -3.18 7.15
CA ASP A 149 -8.64 -3.71 6.50
C ASP A 149 -8.79 -5.22 6.71
N MET A 150 -7.66 -5.95 6.74
CA MET A 150 -7.67 -7.39 7.02
C MET A 150 -8.25 -7.73 8.40
N HIS A 151 -7.83 -7.05 9.47
CA HIS A 151 -8.35 -7.35 10.81
C HIS A 151 -9.84 -7.05 10.93
N LEU A 152 -10.32 -5.97 10.29
CA LEU A 152 -11.73 -5.61 10.24
C LEU A 152 -12.55 -6.68 9.49
N ALA A 153 -12.06 -7.12 8.33
CA ALA A 153 -12.72 -8.17 7.55
C ALA A 153 -12.81 -9.50 8.31
N LEU A 154 -11.83 -9.79 9.18
CA LEU A 154 -11.81 -10.98 10.04
C LEU A 154 -12.54 -10.79 11.38
N GLY A 155 -13.17 -9.63 11.63
CA GLY A 155 -13.89 -9.34 12.86
C GLY A 155 -13.01 -9.22 14.10
N MET A 156 -11.72 -8.94 13.92
CA MET A 156 -10.77 -8.76 15.02
C MET A 156 -10.89 -7.35 15.61
N LYS A 157 -10.47 -7.17 16.86
CA LYS A 157 -10.54 -5.87 17.54
C LYS A 157 -9.31 -5.01 17.31
N PHE A 158 -8.18 -5.63 17.02
CA PHE A 158 -6.90 -4.95 16.92
C PHE A 158 -6.02 -5.55 15.81
N MET A 159 -5.50 -4.71 14.93
CA MET A 159 -4.79 -5.17 13.72
C MET A 159 -3.53 -6.01 14.00
N PHE A 160 -2.85 -5.80 15.14
CA PHE A 160 -1.65 -6.57 15.48
C PHE A 160 -1.95 -7.94 16.10
N GLU A 161 -3.23 -8.30 16.31
CA GLU A 161 -3.62 -9.68 16.60
C GLU A 161 -3.20 -10.63 15.46
N LEU A 162 -3.16 -10.13 14.23
CA LEU A 162 -2.68 -10.87 13.06
C LEU A 162 -1.20 -11.28 13.14
N LEU A 163 -0.38 -10.48 13.82
CA LEU A 163 1.01 -10.85 14.13
C LEU A 163 1.07 -11.87 15.27
N ALA A 164 0.28 -11.65 16.33
CA ALA A 164 0.29 -12.49 17.52
C ALA A 164 -0.26 -13.90 17.27
N ASN A 165 -1.24 -14.06 16.40
CA ASN A 165 -1.87 -15.35 16.09
C ASN A 165 -1.17 -16.16 14.99
N GLY A 166 -0.09 -15.64 14.42
CA GLY A 166 0.70 -16.31 13.37
C GLY A 166 0.12 -16.21 11.94
N SER A 167 -0.96 -15.46 11.73
CA SER A 167 -1.53 -15.28 10.40
C SER A 167 -0.53 -14.65 9.43
N VAL A 168 0.12 -13.56 9.87
CA VAL A 168 1.15 -12.88 9.05
C VAL A 168 2.33 -13.80 8.76
N ASP A 169 2.76 -14.64 9.73
CA ASP A 169 3.82 -15.63 9.53
C ASP A 169 3.46 -16.60 8.40
N LYS A 170 2.25 -17.14 8.42
CA LYS A 170 1.76 -18.07 7.39
C LYS A 170 1.78 -17.42 6.00
N TRP A 171 1.24 -16.22 5.86
CA TRP A 171 1.17 -15.54 4.55
C TRP A 171 2.55 -15.13 4.06
N THR A 172 3.41 -14.59 4.92
CA THR A 172 4.76 -14.15 4.53
C THR A 172 5.68 -15.32 4.21
N ASN A 173 5.51 -16.50 4.83
CA ASN A 173 6.28 -17.69 4.44
C ASN A 173 5.94 -18.09 3.02
N PHE A 174 4.67 -18.14 2.65
CA PHE A 174 4.25 -18.42 1.27
C PHE A 174 4.81 -17.40 0.26
N ILE A 175 4.73 -16.10 0.59
CA ILE A 175 5.26 -15.01 -0.26
C ILE A 175 6.77 -15.16 -0.47
N LYS A 176 7.51 -15.56 0.58
CA LYS A 176 8.95 -15.83 0.52
C LYS A 176 9.29 -17.02 -0.38
N GLU A 177 8.50 -18.10 -0.34
CA GLU A 177 8.68 -19.26 -1.22
C GLU A 177 8.59 -18.87 -2.70
N LYS A 178 7.75 -17.89 -3.04
CA LYS A 178 7.66 -17.29 -4.38
C LYS A 178 8.76 -16.27 -4.67
N SER A 179 9.64 -15.97 -3.71
CA SER A 179 10.69 -14.93 -3.81
C SER A 179 10.14 -13.53 -4.11
N ILE A 180 8.93 -13.22 -3.66
CA ILE A 180 8.28 -11.92 -3.85
C ILE A 180 8.69 -11.00 -2.69
N PRO A 181 9.23 -9.79 -2.95
CA PRO A 181 9.46 -8.77 -1.93
C PRO A 181 8.15 -8.37 -1.25
N PHE A 182 8.17 -8.21 0.08
CA PHE A 182 6.96 -7.85 0.80
C PHE A 182 7.22 -6.90 1.97
N GLY A 183 6.13 -6.25 2.41
CA GLY A 183 6.03 -5.51 3.66
C GLY A 183 4.66 -5.69 4.29
N PHE A 184 4.44 -5.08 5.44
CA PHE A 184 3.14 -5.11 6.08
C PHE A 184 2.86 -3.85 6.89
N GLY A 185 1.60 -3.49 7.03
CA GLY A 185 1.06 -2.47 7.93
C GLY A 185 1.81 -1.14 7.89
N GLY A 186 1.63 -0.39 8.96
CA GLY A 186 2.35 0.84 9.26
C GLY A 186 3.03 0.77 10.63
N ILE A 187 4.08 1.57 10.83
CA ILE A 187 4.71 1.75 12.12
C ILE A 187 4.48 3.17 12.66
N ALA A 188 4.29 3.26 13.97
CA ALA A 188 4.35 4.51 14.70
C ALA A 188 5.81 4.92 14.98
N ALA A 189 6.01 6.13 15.53
CA ALA A 189 7.29 6.54 16.10
C ALA A 189 7.79 5.49 17.10
N LEU A 190 9.10 5.37 17.28
CA LEU A 190 9.73 4.26 18.00
C LEU A 190 9.11 3.97 19.37
N ASP A 191 8.74 5.01 20.10
CA ASP A 191 8.12 4.94 21.44
C ASP A 191 6.61 5.27 21.42
N GLY A 192 6.01 5.47 20.25
CA GLY A 192 4.62 5.87 20.06
C GLY A 192 3.71 4.73 19.61
N GLY A 193 2.39 5.03 19.56
CA GLY A 193 1.35 4.08 19.15
C GLY A 193 0.83 3.19 20.26
N ALA A 194 -0.25 2.45 19.98
CA ALA A 194 -0.81 1.46 20.90
C ALA A 194 0.16 0.28 21.15
N VAL A 195 0.98 -0.05 20.17
CA VAL A 195 2.18 -0.89 20.31
C VAL A 195 3.36 -0.03 19.88
N PRO A 196 4.42 0.09 20.71
CA PRO A 196 5.60 0.87 20.37
C PRO A 196 6.18 0.47 19.01
N GLY A 197 6.46 1.47 18.15
CA GLY A 197 6.96 1.23 16.79
C GLY A 197 8.19 0.34 16.75
N ARG A 198 9.08 0.42 17.77
CA ARG A 198 10.23 -0.47 17.92
C ARG A 198 9.88 -1.96 18.00
N MET A 199 8.72 -2.31 18.56
CA MET A 199 8.28 -3.70 18.64
C MET A 199 7.83 -4.20 17.27
N ILE A 200 7.06 -3.37 16.56
CA ILE A 200 6.63 -3.70 15.19
C ILE A 200 7.83 -3.76 14.24
N LEU A 201 8.82 -2.89 14.40
CA LEU A 201 10.05 -2.94 13.62
C LEU A 201 10.83 -4.26 13.82
N LYS A 202 10.83 -4.81 15.05
CA LYS A 202 11.42 -6.14 15.32
C LYS A 202 10.66 -7.24 14.57
N GLU A 203 9.34 -7.16 14.47
CA GLU A 203 8.54 -8.10 13.70
C GLU A 203 8.84 -7.99 12.18
N HIS A 204 9.01 -6.78 11.64
CA HIS A 204 9.48 -6.61 10.27
C HIS A 204 10.82 -7.32 10.04
N TYR A 205 11.76 -7.15 10.97
CA TYR A 205 13.06 -7.82 10.88
C TYR A 205 12.93 -9.34 10.99
N ARG A 206 12.16 -9.85 11.96
CA ARG A 206 11.92 -11.29 12.17
C ARG A 206 11.31 -11.95 10.94
N LEU A 207 10.33 -11.30 10.34
CA LEU A 207 9.62 -11.80 9.16
C LEU A 207 10.40 -11.60 7.86
N GLY A 208 11.46 -10.81 7.84
CA GLY A 208 12.21 -10.49 6.62
C GLY A 208 11.47 -9.49 5.71
N SER A 209 10.61 -8.66 6.28
CA SER A 209 9.90 -7.59 5.58
C SER A 209 10.88 -6.53 5.04
N GLN A 210 10.61 -6.02 3.85
CA GLN A 210 11.49 -5.11 3.12
C GLN A 210 10.88 -3.72 2.91
N GLN A 211 9.65 -3.47 3.38
CA GLN A 211 8.98 -2.19 3.19
C GLN A 211 7.95 -1.93 4.29
N VAL A 212 7.78 -0.66 4.67
CA VAL A 212 6.88 -0.24 5.75
C VAL A 212 6.34 1.16 5.51
N ILE A 213 5.08 1.40 5.88
CA ILE A 213 4.46 2.72 5.86
C ILE A 213 4.73 3.42 7.20
N LEU A 214 5.26 4.63 7.16
CA LEU A 214 5.36 5.52 8.32
C LEU A 214 3.99 6.13 8.59
N CYS A 215 3.43 5.86 9.78
CA CYS A 215 2.08 6.32 10.10
C CYS A 215 2.07 7.78 10.60
N ARG A 216 0.86 8.29 10.92
CA ARG A 216 0.61 9.70 11.30
C ARG A 216 1.51 10.27 12.40
N SER A 217 2.04 9.45 13.29
CA SER A 217 2.94 9.93 14.37
C SER A 217 4.27 10.53 13.87
N PHE A 218 4.54 10.41 12.56
CA PHE A 218 5.67 11.06 11.91
C PHE A 218 5.32 12.40 11.25
N PHE A 219 4.08 12.87 11.37
CA PHE A 219 3.63 14.15 10.79
C PHE A 219 3.81 15.36 11.74
N ASN A 220 4.41 15.20 12.91
CA ASN A 220 4.63 16.26 13.90
C ASN A 220 6.02 16.85 13.79
#